data_58b061643cc6232c2e92c21fdc47828f
#
_entry.id   58b061643cc6232c2e92c21fdc47828f
#
_cell.length_a   1.000
_cell.length_b   1.000
_cell.length_c   1.000
_cell.angle_alpha   90.00
_cell.angle_beta   90.00
_cell.angle_gamma   90.00
#
_symmetry.space_group_name_H-M   'P 1'
#
loop_
_entity.id
_entity.type
_entity.pdbx_description
1 polymer ?
#
loop_
_entity_poly.entity_id
_entity_poly.type
_entity_poly.pdbx_seq_one_letter_code
_entity_poly.pdbx_strand_id
1 'polypeptide(L)'
;MPPSAKTVKDRTIKMAEDIPRQQIKDINSAVTYSIACDESKDKGDIEQIPLFCRYVNSAGLHEEMIDLIPLKGHTRGEDICEVALNCLRAKGIKTTHLVSVATDGAPSMTGAHKGFVALLQKSLDRKLLTFHCILHQEALCAQTFPPECTEVMDVVIQIVNKIMAKSLNHRQFCLLLDELESAYSDLLLHNKVRWLSRGEVLKHFVACLEEVKTFLGSKGLTFPELEQPEWLEKLHFMADMTAHMNMLNTALQGKGRTALHMLEDVLAFKRKFTVLDRDLQKGTLSHFPNLREFKQAHDMINLEYYILQSSQCKYHLGNTSVSSERKKTHYPSQSLP
;
A
#
# COMPACT_ATOMS: atom_id res chain seq x y z
N MET A 1 -37.37 -15.76 -21.65
CA MET A 1 -36.42 -15.41 -22.72
C MET A 1 -35.38 -14.44 -22.14
N PRO A 2 -34.10 -14.59 -22.39
CA PRO A 2 -33.12 -13.59 -22.00
C PRO A 2 -33.39 -12.27 -22.71
N PRO A 3 -33.12 -11.11 -22.08
CA PRO A 3 -33.36 -9.81 -22.67
C PRO A 3 -32.44 -9.58 -23.89
N SER A 4 -32.93 -8.87 -24.89
CA SER A 4 -32.12 -8.52 -26.07
C SER A 4 -30.93 -7.61 -25.69
N ALA A 5 -29.86 -7.59 -26.49
CA ALA A 5 -28.72 -6.71 -26.29
C ALA A 5 -29.13 -5.23 -26.18
N LYS A 6 -30.12 -4.78 -26.99
CA LYS A 6 -30.69 -3.43 -26.91
C LYS A 6 -31.35 -3.20 -25.55
N THR A 7 -32.17 -4.14 -25.08
CA THR A 7 -32.84 -4.03 -23.77
C THR A 7 -31.84 -3.97 -22.61
N VAL A 8 -30.75 -4.76 -22.69
CA VAL A 8 -29.67 -4.72 -21.69
C VAL A 8 -29.00 -3.37 -21.71
N LYS A 9 -28.60 -2.86 -22.88
CA LYS A 9 -27.98 -1.54 -23.04
C LYS A 9 -28.88 -0.43 -22.46
N ASP A 10 -30.16 -0.39 -22.84
CA ASP A 10 -31.09 0.65 -22.37
C ASP A 10 -31.30 0.60 -20.85
N ARG A 11 -31.35 -0.60 -20.26
CA ARG A 11 -31.41 -0.76 -18.79
C ARG A 11 -30.12 -0.30 -18.12
N THR A 12 -28.95 -0.67 -18.66
CA THR A 12 -27.65 -0.23 -18.13
C THR A 12 -27.51 1.28 -18.13
N ILE A 13 -27.96 1.95 -19.21
CA ILE A 13 -27.94 3.43 -19.29
C ILE A 13 -28.84 4.02 -18.19
N LYS A 14 -30.08 3.52 -18.04
CA LYS A 14 -30.99 4.00 -16.99
C LYS A 14 -30.43 3.80 -15.58
N MET A 15 -29.80 2.65 -15.31
CA MET A 15 -29.14 2.40 -14.02
C MET A 15 -27.96 3.37 -13.81
N ALA A 16 -27.14 3.60 -14.84
CA ALA A 16 -26.02 4.54 -14.78
C ALA A 16 -26.47 5.99 -14.54
N GLU A 17 -27.68 6.37 -14.91
CA GLU A 17 -28.29 7.68 -14.63
C GLU A 17 -28.92 7.74 -13.24
N ASP A 18 -29.48 6.64 -12.76
CA ASP A 18 -30.21 6.58 -11.50
C ASP A 18 -29.28 6.48 -10.29
N ILE A 19 -28.22 5.68 -10.36
CA ILE A 19 -27.24 5.50 -9.27
C ILE A 19 -26.67 6.85 -8.79
N PRO A 20 -26.15 7.75 -9.65
CA PRO A 20 -25.63 9.03 -9.21
C PRO A 20 -26.69 9.93 -8.55
N ARG A 21 -27.95 9.87 -9.00
CA ARG A 21 -29.03 10.65 -8.37
C ARG A 21 -29.31 10.19 -6.93
N GLN A 22 -29.36 8.87 -6.72
CA GLN A 22 -29.52 8.31 -5.36
C GLN A 22 -28.33 8.69 -4.49
N GLN A 23 -27.11 8.47 -4.98
CA GLN A 23 -25.87 8.81 -4.30
C GLN A 23 -25.83 10.29 -3.86
N ILE A 24 -26.11 11.22 -4.78
CA ILE A 24 -26.12 12.66 -4.47
C ILE A 24 -27.18 13.00 -3.42
N LYS A 25 -28.36 12.38 -3.51
CA LYS A 25 -29.43 12.57 -2.52
C LYS A 25 -28.95 12.11 -1.14
N ASP A 26 -28.34 10.94 -1.06
CA ASP A 26 -27.89 10.35 0.21
C ASP A 26 -26.75 11.17 0.82
N ILE A 27 -25.75 11.57 0.02
CA ILE A 27 -24.64 12.44 0.48
C ILE A 27 -25.17 13.77 1.01
N ASN A 28 -26.11 14.41 0.29
CA ASN A 28 -26.69 15.70 0.71
C ASN A 28 -27.62 15.59 1.92
N SER A 29 -28.16 14.41 2.19
CA SER A 29 -28.99 14.11 3.37
C SER A 29 -28.17 13.68 4.58
N ALA A 30 -26.94 13.27 4.39
CA ALA A 30 -26.04 12.90 5.46
C ALA A 30 -25.69 14.12 6.32
N VAL A 31 -25.57 13.92 7.64
CA VAL A 31 -25.15 14.98 8.58
C VAL A 31 -23.76 15.52 8.20
N THR A 32 -22.86 14.60 7.86
CA THR A 32 -21.50 14.90 7.41
C THR A 32 -21.03 13.85 6.43
N TYR A 33 -20.06 14.22 5.59
CA TYR A 33 -19.34 13.26 4.75
C TYR A 33 -17.86 13.62 4.64
N SER A 34 -17.06 12.66 4.26
CA SER A 34 -15.64 12.82 3.95
C SER A 34 -15.37 12.48 2.48
N ILE A 35 -14.28 13.05 1.95
CA ILE A 35 -13.78 12.66 0.64
C ILE A 35 -12.40 12.03 0.76
N ALA A 36 -12.10 11.15 -0.19
CA ALA A 36 -10.74 10.65 -0.42
C ALA A 36 -10.42 10.79 -1.90
N CYS A 37 -9.19 11.19 -2.19
CA CYS A 37 -8.69 11.24 -3.56
C CYS A 37 -7.22 10.80 -3.60
N ASP A 38 -6.85 10.29 -4.76
CA ASP A 38 -5.52 9.80 -5.09
C ASP A 38 -5.19 10.20 -6.54
N GLU A 39 -3.93 10.15 -6.93
CA GLU A 39 -3.54 10.30 -8.33
C GLU A 39 -3.44 8.92 -8.98
N SER A 40 -4.02 8.78 -10.15
CA SER A 40 -3.99 7.54 -10.92
C SER A 40 -3.74 7.85 -12.39
N LYS A 41 -3.10 6.93 -13.11
CA LYS A 41 -2.81 7.05 -14.52
C LYS A 41 -3.44 5.90 -15.27
N ASP A 42 -4.15 6.20 -16.34
CA ASP A 42 -4.73 5.17 -17.19
C ASP A 42 -3.72 4.59 -18.21
N LYS A 43 -4.15 3.59 -18.97
CA LYS A 43 -3.31 2.97 -20.00
C LYS A 43 -2.98 3.90 -21.18
N GLY A 44 -3.69 5.02 -21.32
CA GLY A 44 -3.48 6.05 -22.33
C GLY A 44 -2.62 7.22 -21.84
N ASP A 45 -1.93 7.06 -20.72
CA ASP A 45 -1.12 8.09 -20.06
C ASP A 45 -1.91 9.34 -19.62
N ILE A 46 -3.23 9.21 -19.44
CA ILE A 46 -4.07 10.27 -18.93
C ILE A 46 -4.10 10.19 -17.41
N GLU A 47 -3.67 11.25 -16.75
CA GLU A 47 -3.78 11.38 -15.31
C GLU A 47 -5.25 11.55 -14.91
N GLN A 48 -5.66 10.85 -13.85
CA GLN A 48 -7.04 10.83 -13.37
C GLN A 48 -7.07 10.96 -11.85
N ILE A 49 -8.07 11.65 -11.35
CA ILE A 49 -8.36 11.77 -9.91
C ILE A 49 -9.63 10.98 -9.60
N PRO A 50 -9.53 9.77 -9.04
CA PRO A 50 -10.66 9.10 -8.43
C PRO A 50 -11.07 9.86 -7.17
N LEU A 51 -12.31 10.33 -7.16
CA LEU A 51 -12.90 11.04 -6.02
C LEU A 51 -13.91 10.12 -5.35
N PHE A 52 -13.58 9.67 -4.13
CA PHE A 52 -14.45 8.85 -3.30
C PHE A 52 -15.11 9.68 -2.21
N CYS A 53 -16.28 9.24 -1.75
CA CYS A 53 -16.90 9.77 -0.53
C CYS A 53 -17.21 8.64 0.45
N ARG A 54 -17.23 9.01 1.71
CA ARG A 54 -17.69 8.17 2.81
C ARG A 54 -18.70 8.96 3.63
N TYR A 55 -19.87 8.38 3.85
CA TYR A 55 -20.96 8.97 4.63
C TYR A 55 -21.74 7.89 5.36
N VAL A 56 -22.59 8.31 6.30
CA VAL A 56 -23.48 7.42 7.06
C VAL A 56 -24.91 7.86 6.80
N ASN A 57 -25.79 6.89 6.52
CA ASN A 57 -27.24 7.07 6.48
C ASN A 57 -27.93 6.01 7.35
N SER A 58 -29.25 5.89 7.27
CA SER A 58 -30.05 4.91 8.04
C SER A 58 -29.70 3.45 7.73
N ALA A 59 -29.14 3.16 6.56
CA ALA A 59 -28.68 1.83 6.16
C ALA A 59 -27.24 1.50 6.62
N GLY A 60 -26.53 2.49 7.19
CA GLY A 60 -25.18 2.33 7.72
C GLY A 60 -24.12 3.16 7.03
N LEU A 61 -22.88 2.65 7.05
CA LEU A 61 -21.73 3.29 6.44
C LEU A 61 -21.65 2.98 4.95
N HIS A 62 -21.52 4.02 4.14
CA HIS A 62 -21.34 3.95 2.70
C HIS A 62 -19.98 4.49 2.27
N GLU A 63 -19.37 3.80 1.31
CA GLU A 63 -18.15 4.22 0.61
C GLU A 63 -18.43 4.10 -0.89
N GLU A 64 -18.37 5.22 -1.59
CA GLU A 64 -18.75 5.26 -2.99
C GLU A 64 -17.83 6.18 -3.78
N MET A 65 -17.61 5.83 -5.04
CA MET A 65 -16.89 6.69 -5.96
C MET A 65 -17.87 7.75 -6.52
N ILE A 66 -17.55 9.03 -6.31
CA ILE A 66 -18.30 10.14 -6.88
C ILE A 66 -18.02 10.27 -8.36
N ASP A 67 -16.74 10.22 -8.72
CA ASP A 67 -16.29 10.34 -10.11
C ASP A 67 -14.84 9.90 -10.30
N LEU A 68 -14.46 9.66 -11.55
CA LEU A 68 -13.10 9.49 -12.03
C LEU A 68 -12.77 10.64 -12.96
N ILE A 69 -12.06 11.64 -12.48
CA ILE A 69 -11.92 12.94 -13.14
C ILE A 69 -10.60 12.99 -13.91
N PRO A 70 -10.61 13.10 -15.25
CA PRO A 70 -9.38 13.23 -16.02
C PRO A 70 -8.76 14.63 -15.83
N LEU A 71 -7.44 14.64 -15.60
CA LEU A 71 -6.64 15.87 -15.58
C LEU A 71 -6.10 16.17 -16.98
N LYS A 72 -6.22 17.42 -17.40
CA LYS A 72 -5.67 17.89 -18.68
C LYS A 72 -4.39 18.69 -18.41
N GLY A 73 -3.24 18.02 -18.54
CA GLY A 73 -1.94 18.67 -18.46
C GLY A 73 -1.23 18.45 -17.13
N HIS A 74 -1.23 19.40 -16.21
CA HIS A 74 -0.48 19.29 -14.95
C HIS A 74 -1.29 18.66 -13.82
N THR A 75 -0.57 18.00 -12.89
CA THR A 75 -1.12 17.39 -11.67
C THR A 75 -0.73 18.21 -10.42
N ARG A 76 -0.88 19.52 -10.49
CA ARG A 76 -0.59 20.41 -9.36
C ARG A 76 -1.76 20.43 -8.40
N GLY A 77 -1.51 20.75 -7.14
CA GLY A 77 -2.58 20.89 -6.15
C GLY A 77 -3.68 21.86 -6.56
N GLU A 78 -3.37 22.88 -7.34
CA GLU A 78 -4.32 23.85 -7.92
C GLU A 78 -5.28 23.16 -8.92
N ASP A 79 -4.73 22.37 -9.85
CA ASP A 79 -5.48 21.65 -10.86
C ASP A 79 -6.41 20.60 -10.22
N ILE A 80 -5.88 19.86 -9.24
CA ILE A 80 -6.64 18.85 -8.47
C ILE A 80 -7.78 19.52 -7.69
N CYS A 81 -7.51 20.65 -7.04
CA CYS A 81 -8.52 21.38 -6.26
C CYS A 81 -9.64 21.91 -7.16
N GLU A 82 -9.30 22.48 -8.30
CA GLU A 82 -10.25 23.01 -9.26
C GLU A 82 -11.18 21.91 -9.79
N VAL A 83 -10.62 20.79 -10.27
CA VAL A 83 -11.44 19.71 -10.84
C VAL A 83 -12.31 19.02 -9.80
N ALA A 84 -11.81 18.84 -8.56
CA ALA A 84 -12.58 18.26 -7.47
C ALA A 84 -13.76 19.17 -7.06
N LEU A 85 -13.53 20.47 -6.87
CA LEU A 85 -14.59 21.42 -6.54
C LEU A 85 -15.61 21.57 -7.68
N ASN A 86 -15.15 21.60 -8.93
CA ASN A 86 -16.04 21.64 -10.10
C ASN A 86 -16.89 20.37 -10.21
N CYS A 87 -16.33 19.20 -9.94
CA CYS A 87 -17.06 17.95 -9.90
C CYS A 87 -18.16 17.96 -8.83
N LEU A 88 -17.83 18.33 -7.58
CA LEU A 88 -18.80 18.41 -6.48
C LEU A 88 -19.92 19.40 -6.83
N ARG A 89 -19.57 20.56 -7.37
CA ARG A 89 -20.54 21.61 -7.79
C ARG A 89 -21.43 21.14 -8.93
N ALA A 90 -20.86 20.56 -9.98
CA ALA A 90 -21.61 20.09 -11.14
C ALA A 90 -22.61 18.98 -10.79
N LYS A 91 -22.25 18.13 -9.83
CA LYS A 91 -23.14 17.09 -9.29
C LYS A 91 -24.12 17.60 -8.23
N GLY A 92 -24.04 18.86 -7.82
CA GLY A 92 -24.92 19.42 -6.78
C GLY A 92 -24.66 18.87 -5.37
N ILE A 93 -23.46 18.40 -5.08
CA ILE A 93 -23.05 17.93 -3.76
C ILE A 93 -22.69 19.15 -2.88
N LYS A 94 -23.37 19.28 -1.74
CA LYS A 94 -23.18 20.39 -0.83
C LYS A 94 -21.88 20.26 -0.06
N THR A 95 -20.93 21.13 -0.31
CA THR A 95 -19.64 21.13 0.39
C THR A 95 -19.75 21.53 1.87
N THR A 96 -20.87 22.13 2.29
CA THR A 96 -21.11 22.50 3.72
C THR A 96 -21.04 21.32 4.68
N HIS A 97 -21.39 20.12 4.24
CA HIS A 97 -21.36 18.89 5.04
C HIS A 97 -20.03 18.12 4.94
N LEU A 98 -19.08 18.58 4.12
CA LEU A 98 -17.76 17.99 4.02
C LEU A 98 -16.94 18.31 5.26
N VAL A 99 -16.53 17.32 6.04
CA VAL A 99 -15.78 17.50 7.31
C VAL A 99 -14.34 17.04 7.25
N SER A 100 -14.02 16.15 6.34
CA SER A 100 -12.65 15.62 6.24
C SER A 100 -12.23 15.24 4.84
N VAL A 101 -10.93 15.21 4.63
CA VAL A 101 -10.28 14.79 3.38
C VAL A 101 -9.12 13.86 3.67
N ALA A 102 -9.06 12.75 2.94
CA ALA A 102 -7.96 11.80 2.95
C ALA A 102 -7.25 11.80 1.60
N THR A 103 -5.92 11.86 1.62
CA THR A 103 -5.07 11.84 0.43
C THR A 103 -3.83 11.00 0.67
N ASP A 104 -3.07 10.72 -0.38
CA ASP A 104 -1.70 10.29 -0.24
C ASP A 104 -0.81 11.43 0.33
N GLY A 105 0.46 11.16 0.55
CA GLY A 105 1.41 12.15 1.09
C GLY A 105 2.13 12.98 0.04
N ALA A 106 1.74 12.91 -1.24
CA ALA A 106 2.39 13.63 -2.32
C ALA A 106 2.41 15.16 -2.06
N PRO A 107 3.47 15.87 -2.48
CA PRO A 107 3.54 17.33 -2.33
C PRO A 107 2.40 18.10 -3.03
N SER A 108 1.87 17.57 -4.15
CA SER A 108 0.66 18.07 -4.83
C SER A 108 -0.58 18.00 -3.94
N MET A 109 -0.68 16.99 -3.06
CA MET A 109 -1.79 16.79 -2.16
C MET A 109 -1.63 17.56 -0.85
N THR A 110 -0.47 17.44 -0.17
CA THR A 110 -0.27 17.88 1.23
C THR A 110 0.57 19.14 1.39
N GLY A 111 1.06 19.73 0.31
CA GLY A 111 1.89 20.95 0.35
C GLY A 111 1.20 22.09 1.10
N ALA A 112 1.93 22.73 2.03
CA ALA A 112 1.37 23.68 3.01
C ALA A 112 0.65 24.90 2.40
N HIS A 113 1.04 25.33 1.20
CA HIS A 113 0.49 26.54 0.55
C HIS A 113 -0.20 26.24 -0.79
N LYS A 114 0.35 25.32 -1.56
CA LYS A 114 -0.08 24.99 -2.93
C LYS A 114 -0.61 23.57 -3.08
N GLY A 115 -0.61 22.78 -2.01
CA GLY A 115 -1.20 21.45 -2.03
C GLY A 115 -2.72 21.49 -2.08
N PHE A 116 -3.31 20.47 -2.68
CA PHE A 116 -4.75 20.30 -2.81
C PHE A 116 -5.51 20.55 -1.50
N VAL A 117 -5.08 19.94 -0.39
CA VAL A 117 -5.74 20.07 0.91
C VAL A 117 -5.76 21.52 1.41
N ALA A 118 -4.63 22.24 1.29
CA ALA A 118 -4.54 23.64 1.71
C ALA A 118 -5.43 24.54 0.87
N LEU A 119 -5.45 24.33 -0.44
CA LEU A 119 -6.29 25.09 -1.37
C LEU A 119 -7.78 24.78 -1.20
N LEU A 120 -8.13 23.52 -0.96
CA LEU A 120 -9.50 23.11 -0.66
C LEU A 120 -10.03 23.81 0.59
N GLN A 121 -9.26 23.80 1.69
CA GLN A 121 -9.63 24.49 2.95
C GLN A 121 -9.78 26.00 2.74
N LYS A 122 -8.87 26.61 1.97
CA LYS A 122 -8.95 28.03 1.62
C LYS A 122 -10.20 28.35 0.79
N SER A 123 -10.53 27.52 -0.20
CA SER A 123 -11.70 27.71 -1.05
C SER A 123 -13.02 27.52 -0.32
N LEU A 124 -13.03 26.71 0.73
CA LEU A 124 -14.21 26.46 1.58
C LEU A 124 -14.28 27.41 2.78
N ASP A 125 -13.27 28.28 2.96
CA ASP A 125 -13.10 29.19 4.12
C ASP A 125 -13.28 28.49 5.47
N ARG A 126 -12.75 27.27 5.59
CA ARG A 126 -12.80 26.49 6.84
C ARG A 126 -11.75 25.39 6.90
N LYS A 127 -11.43 24.97 8.11
CA LYS A 127 -10.56 23.82 8.35
C LYS A 127 -11.32 22.51 8.17
N LEU A 128 -10.68 21.55 7.52
CA LEU A 128 -11.13 20.16 7.43
C LEU A 128 -10.21 19.29 8.28
N LEU A 129 -10.72 18.16 8.76
CA LEU A 129 -9.89 17.10 9.27
C LEU A 129 -9.13 16.48 8.09
N THR A 130 -7.81 16.40 8.20
CA THR A 130 -6.97 15.89 7.12
C THR A 130 -6.29 14.61 7.53
N PHE A 131 -6.39 13.60 6.68
CA PHE A 131 -5.78 12.30 6.88
C PHE A 131 -4.81 11.99 5.75
N HIS A 132 -3.58 11.67 6.13
CA HIS A 132 -2.64 11.05 5.21
C HIS A 132 -2.94 9.55 5.14
N CYS A 133 -3.05 8.99 3.94
CA CYS A 133 -3.33 7.57 3.73
C CYS A 133 -2.33 6.70 4.50
N ILE A 134 -2.84 5.90 5.43
CA ILE A 134 -2.00 5.06 6.30
C ILE A 134 -1.30 3.96 5.48
N LEU A 135 -1.96 3.44 4.44
CA LEU A 135 -1.34 2.49 3.50
C LEU A 135 -0.15 3.09 2.75
N HIS A 136 -0.25 4.38 2.35
CA HIS A 136 0.86 5.08 1.72
C HIS A 136 2.00 5.32 2.73
N GLN A 137 1.68 5.69 3.97
CA GLN A 137 2.68 5.84 5.03
C GLN A 137 3.41 4.51 5.33
N GLU A 138 2.68 3.40 5.37
CA GLU A 138 3.26 2.07 5.52
C GLU A 138 4.19 1.73 4.37
N ALA A 139 3.78 1.99 3.11
CA ALA A 139 4.61 1.80 1.94
C ALA A 139 5.89 2.65 1.97
N LEU A 140 5.82 3.89 2.46
CA LEU A 140 6.99 4.74 2.66
C LEU A 140 7.95 4.17 3.73
N CYS A 141 7.41 3.63 4.83
CA CYS A 141 8.23 2.95 5.84
C CYS A 141 8.98 1.75 5.26
N ALA A 142 8.33 1.02 4.37
CA ALA A 142 8.94 -0.11 3.72
C ALA A 142 10.07 0.28 2.72
N GLN A 143 10.11 1.53 2.25
CA GLN A 143 11.21 2.06 1.44
C GLN A 143 12.45 2.45 2.28
N THR A 144 12.35 2.43 3.60
CA THR A 144 13.47 2.78 4.50
C THR A 144 14.39 1.60 4.81
N PHE A 145 14.20 0.47 4.15
CA PHE A 145 15.20 -0.59 4.18
C PHE A 145 16.54 -0.09 3.65
N PRO A 146 17.66 -0.53 4.25
CA PRO A 146 18.97 -0.09 3.84
C PRO A 146 19.28 -0.46 2.38
N PRO A 147 20.25 0.24 1.75
CA PRO A 147 20.62 -0.01 0.36
C PRO A 147 20.93 -1.48 0.07
N GLU A 148 21.57 -2.18 1.00
CA GLU A 148 21.93 -3.59 0.86
C GLU A 148 20.70 -4.52 0.75
N CYS A 149 19.60 -4.16 1.41
CA CYS A 149 18.34 -4.87 1.26
C CYS A 149 17.67 -4.55 -0.09
N THR A 150 17.83 -3.34 -0.58
CA THR A 150 17.35 -2.97 -1.92
C THR A 150 18.10 -3.75 -3.00
N GLU A 151 19.42 -3.90 -2.87
CA GLU A 151 20.25 -4.72 -3.77
C GLU A 151 19.78 -6.18 -3.82
N VAL A 152 19.45 -6.78 -2.66
CA VAL A 152 18.88 -8.15 -2.63
C VAL A 152 17.60 -8.22 -3.46
N MET A 153 16.69 -7.26 -3.29
CA MET A 153 15.45 -7.24 -4.06
C MET A 153 15.68 -7.07 -5.55
N ASP A 154 16.63 -6.21 -5.94
CA ASP A 154 16.98 -5.97 -7.34
C ASP A 154 17.52 -7.24 -8.03
N VAL A 155 18.38 -8.00 -7.34
CA VAL A 155 18.89 -9.28 -7.85
C VAL A 155 17.74 -10.31 -7.98
N VAL A 156 16.86 -10.41 -6.98
CA VAL A 156 15.68 -11.28 -7.04
C VAL A 156 14.80 -10.93 -8.25
N ILE A 157 14.52 -9.64 -8.45
CA ILE A 157 13.73 -9.17 -9.61
C ILE A 157 14.42 -9.51 -10.93
N GLN A 158 15.73 -9.35 -11.02
CA GLN A 158 16.50 -9.70 -12.22
C GLN A 158 16.39 -11.20 -12.54
N ILE A 159 16.54 -12.07 -11.52
CA ILE A 159 16.42 -13.50 -11.68
C ILE A 159 15.01 -13.89 -12.12
N VAL A 160 13.99 -13.43 -11.43
CA VAL A 160 12.58 -13.70 -11.76
C VAL A 160 12.26 -13.25 -13.18
N ASN A 161 12.67 -12.04 -13.56
CA ASN A 161 12.47 -11.54 -14.91
C ASN A 161 13.22 -12.41 -15.96
N LYS A 162 14.43 -12.89 -15.63
CA LYS A 162 15.21 -13.75 -16.56
C LYS A 162 14.54 -15.09 -16.81
N ILE A 163 13.93 -15.67 -15.76
CA ILE A 163 13.18 -16.93 -15.86
C ILE A 163 11.89 -16.70 -16.66
N MET A 164 11.14 -15.65 -16.34
CA MET A 164 9.79 -15.40 -16.86
C MET A 164 9.75 -14.66 -18.22
N ALA A 165 10.84 -13.99 -18.64
CA ALA A 165 10.87 -13.17 -19.86
C ALA A 165 10.60 -13.95 -21.15
N LYS A 166 10.95 -15.24 -21.17
CA LYS A 166 10.73 -16.11 -22.34
C LYS A 166 9.72 -17.19 -21.96
N SER A 167 8.61 -17.28 -22.67
CA SER A 167 7.56 -18.28 -22.43
C SER A 167 8.06 -19.72 -22.37
N LEU A 168 9.13 -20.07 -23.12
CA LEU A 168 9.74 -21.38 -23.05
C LEU A 168 10.45 -21.60 -21.71
N ASN A 169 11.27 -20.65 -21.27
CA ASN A 169 11.97 -20.74 -19.99
C ASN A 169 10.98 -20.86 -18.83
N HIS A 170 9.95 -20.03 -18.84
CA HIS A 170 8.90 -20.04 -17.82
C HIS A 170 8.21 -21.41 -17.73
N ARG A 171 7.76 -21.96 -18.86
CA ARG A 171 7.17 -23.32 -18.89
C ARG A 171 8.12 -24.40 -18.40
N GLN A 172 9.40 -24.34 -18.78
CA GLN A 172 10.41 -25.31 -18.32
C GLN A 172 10.68 -25.18 -16.82
N PHE A 173 10.64 -23.97 -16.28
CA PHE A 173 10.75 -23.74 -14.84
C PHE A 173 9.54 -24.30 -14.08
N CYS A 174 8.32 -24.04 -14.55
CA CYS A 174 7.11 -24.60 -13.93
C CYS A 174 7.12 -26.14 -13.96
N LEU A 175 7.59 -26.76 -15.04
CA LEU A 175 7.76 -28.23 -15.10
C LEU A 175 8.77 -28.72 -14.07
N LEU A 176 9.89 -28.02 -13.89
CA LEU A 176 10.89 -28.35 -12.88
C LEU A 176 10.30 -28.26 -11.45
N LEU A 177 9.51 -27.22 -11.18
CA LEU A 177 8.82 -27.07 -9.87
C LEU A 177 7.85 -28.24 -9.61
N ASP A 178 7.11 -28.67 -10.66
CA ASP A 178 6.18 -29.80 -10.58
C ASP A 178 6.93 -31.13 -10.36
N GLU A 179 8.01 -31.36 -11.12
CA GLU A 179 8.86 -32.56 -11.00
C GLU A 179 9.52 -32.70 -9.62
N LEU A 180 9.86 -31.56 -8.97
CA LEU A 180 10.50 -31.52 -7.65
C LEU A 180 9.50 -31.39 -6.50
N GLU A 181 8.20 -31.43 -6.78
CA GLU A 181 7.11 -31.26 -5.79
C GLU A 181 7.30 -30.01 -4.92
N SER A 182 7.74 -28.90 -5.57
CA SER A 182 8.06 -27.65 -4.88
C SER A 182 6.85 -27.05 -4.18
N ALA A 183 7.09 -26.23 -3.15
CA ALA A 183 6.04 -25.58 -2.34
C ALA A 183 5.13 -24.64 -3.15
N TYR A 184 5.58 -24.17 -4.29
CA TYR A 184 4.84 -23.30 -5.21
C TYR A 184 4.98 -23.81 -6.65
N SER A 185 3.93 -23.60 -7.43
CA SER A 185 3.90 -23.96 -8.85
C SER A 185 4.50 -22.92 -9.78
N ASP A 186 4.85 -21.73 -9.26
CA ASP A 186 5.44 -20.63 -10.06
C ASP A 186 6.07 -19.55 -9.18
N LEU A 187 6.96 -18.72 -9.77
CA LEU A 187 7.43 -17.48 -9.21
C LEU A 187 6.45 -16.35 -9.52
N LEU A 188 6.51 -15.30 -8.73
CA LEU A 188 5.67 -14.12 -8.93
C LEU A 188 6.43 -12.98 -9.60
N LEU A 189 5.86 -12.40 -10.67
CA LEU A 189 6.37 -11.18 -11.27
C LEU A 189 6.24 -10.00 -10.30
N HIS A 190 7.31 -9.25 -10.15
CA HIS A 190 7.29 -8.03 -9.37
C HIS A 190 6.47 -6.94 -10.06
N ASN A 191 5.45 -6.43 -9.35
CA ASN A 191 4.75 -5.22 -9.77
C ASN A 191 5.36 -4.00 -9.04
N LYS A 192 5.98 -3.09 -9.79
CA LYS A 192 6.66 -1.89 -9.24
C LYS A 192 5.73 -0.98 -8.42
N VAL A 193 4.42 -1.08 -8.62
CA VAL A 193 3.44 -0.14 -8.05
C VAL A 193 2.98 -0.51 -6.63
N ARG A 194 3.11 -1.79 -6.21
CA ARG A 194 2.59 -2.24 -4.92
C ARG A 194 3.66 -2.97 -4.11
N TRP A 195 3.96 -2.44 -2.95
CA TRP A 195 4.92 -3.01 -2.01
C TRP A 195 4.57 -4.43 -1.53
N LEU A 196 3.29 -4.74 -1.34
CA LEU A 196 2.79 -6.09 -1.05
C LEU A 196 3.33 -7.16 -2.00
N SER A 197 3.51 -6.82 -3.28
CA SER A 197 4.04 -7.76 -4.27
C SER A 197 5.47 -8.19 -3.96
N ARG A 198 6.27 -7.33 -3.32
CA ARG A 198 7.67 -7.65 -2.97
C ARG A 198 7.75 -8.76 -1.93
N GLY A 199 6.94 -8.70 -0.89
CA GLY A 199 6.91 -9.74 0.15
C GLY A 199 6.48 -11.10 -0.38
N GLU A 200 5.46 -11.15 -1.23
CA GLU A 200 5.05 -12.42 -1.86
C GLU A 200 6.10 -12.92 -2.87
N VAL A 201 6.74 -12.02 -3.64
CA VAL A 201 7.87 -12.40 -4.52
C VAL A 201 9.01 -13.02 -3.72
N LEU A 202 9.42 -12.38 -2.62
CA LEU A 202 10.49 -12.90 -1.76
C LEU A 202 10.12 -14.25 -1.13
N LYS A 203 8.89 -14.39 -0.66
CA LYS A 203 8.37 -15.62 -0.07
C LYS A 203 8.43 -16.78 -1.05
N HIS A 204 7.92 -16.61 -2.28
CA HIS A 204 7.99 -17.63 -3.32
C HIS A 204 9.44 -17.92 -3.72
N PHE A 205 10.26 -16.87 -3.85
CA PHE A 205 11.65 -17.01 -4.26
C PHE A 205 12.48 -17.82 -3.26
N VAL A 206 12.34 -17.52 -1.95
CA VAL A 206 13.03 -18.28 -0.88
C VAL A 206 12.58 -19.74 -0.87
N ALA A 207 11.27 -19.97 -0.99
CA ALA A 207 10.74 -21.33 -0.97
C ALA A 207 11.12 -22.17 -2.18
N CYS A 208 11.48 -21.55 -3.32
CA CYS A 208 11.93 -22.22 -4.56
C CYS A 208 13.41 -21.95 -4.84
N LEU A 209 14.21 -21.62 -3.83
CA LEU A 209 15.59 -21.16 -4.03
C LEU A 209 16.48 -22.22 -4.70
N GLU A 210 16.39 -23.47 -4.30
CA GLU A 210 17.19 -24.56 -4.84
C GLU A 210 16.77 -24.91 -6.28
N GLU A 211 15.49 -24.84 -6.58
CA GLU A 211 14.97 -25.02 -7.95
C GLU A 211 15.40 -23.87 -8.85
N VAL A 212 15.41 -22.64 -8.33
CA VAL A 212 15.93 -21.47 -9.05
C VAL A 212 17.41 -21.68 -9.39
N LYS A 213 18.26 -22.08 -8.44
CA LYS A 213 19.68 -22.39 -8.66
C LYS A 213 19.86 -23.48 -9.73
N THR A 214 19.12 -24.59 -9.58
CA THR A 214 19.14 -25.71 -10.51
C THR A 214 18.76 -25.27 -11.93
N PHE A 215 17.70 -24.50 -12.07
CA PHE A 215 17.23 -23.99 -13.35
C PHE A 215 18.24 -23.05 -14.00
N LEU A 216 18.77 -22.09 -13.26
CA LEU A 216 19.79 -21.14 -13.75
C LEU A 216 21.03 -21.88 -14.23
N GLY A 217 21.52 -22.87 -13.44
CA GLY A 217 22.65 -23.72 -13.82
C GLY A 217 22.41 -24.47 -15.12
N SER A 218 21.21 -25.05 -15.33
CA SER A 218 20.82 -25.73 -16.55
C SER A 218 20.81 -24.82 -17.79
N LYS A 219 20.66 -23.49 -17.57
CA LYS A 219 20.68 -22.46 -18.62
C LYS A 219 22.05 -21.81 -18.82
N GLY A 220 23.05 -22.19 -18.04
CA GLY A 220 24.38 -21.55 -18.07
C GLY A 220 24.33 -20.09 -17.58
N LEU A 221 23.33 -19.74 -16.72
CA LEU A 221 23.20 -18.42 -16.13
C LEU A 221 23.80 -18.44 -14.73
N THR A 222 24.70 -17.51 -14.45
CA THR A 222 25.37 -17.38 -13.16
C THR A 222 24.92 -16.11 -12.46
N PHE A 223 24.57 -16.25 -11.19
CA PHE A 223 24.30 -15.16 -10.26
C PHE A 223 25.14 -15.46 -9.02
N PRO A 224 26.33 -14.85 -8.90
CA PRO A 224 27.26 -15.16 -7.81
C PRO A 224 26.67 -14.88 -6.42
N GLU A 225 25.68 -13.99 -6.34
CA GLU A 225 24.97 -13.65 -5.10
C GLU A 225 24.28 -14.87 -4.48
N LEU A 226 23.78 -15.81 -5.30
CA LEU A 226 23.10 -17.02 -4.82
C LEU A 226 24.04 -18.02 -4.11
N GLU A 227 25.35 -17.83 -4.23
CA GLU A 227 26.38 -18.64 -3.55
C GLU A 227 27.01 -17.90 -2.36
N GLN A 228 26.62 -16.63 -2.10
CA GLN A 228 27.19 -15.81 -1.03
C GLN A 228 26.34 -15.92 0.25
N PRO A 229 26.89 -16.47 1.35
CA PRO A 229 26.14 -16.66 2.60
C PRO A 229 25.56 -15.34 3.13
N GLU A 230 26.31 -14.24 3.05
CA GLU A 230 25.88 -12.92 3.55
C GLU A 230 24.70 -12.36 2.73
N TRP A 231 24.63 -12.64 1.44
CA TRP A 231 23.50 -12.26 0.60
C TRP A 231 22.28 -13.12 0.89
N LEU A 232 22.46 -14.42 1.02
CA LEU A 232 21.39 -15.37 1.36
C LEU A 232 20.81 -15.07 2.74
N GLU A 233 21.63 -14.76 3.71
CA GLU A 233 21.20 -14.35 5.04
C GLU A 233 20.26 -13.13 5.00
N LYS A 234 20.65 -12.10 4.24
CA LYS A 234 19.80 -10.89 4.02
C LYS A 234 18.51 -11.23 3.31
N LEU A 235 18.55 -12.11 2.30
CA LEU A 235 17.36 -12.58 1.59
C LEU A 235 16.35 -13.23 2.55
N HIS A 236 16.79 -14.13 3.41
CA HIS A 236 15.94 -14.83 4.38
C HIS A 236 15.35 -13.85 5.41
N PHE A 237 16.17 -12.93 5.94
CA PHE A 237 15.69 -11.86 6.82
C PHE A 237 14.62 -10.99 6.15
N MET A 238 14.86 -10.57 4.90
CA MET A 238 13.91 -9.74 4.16
C MET A 238 12.59 -10.46 3.88
N ALA A 239 12.64 -11.76 3.57
CA ALA A 239 11.43 -12.56 3.38
C ALA A 239 10.56 -12.56 4.64
N ASP A 240 11.15 -12.77 5.82
CA ASP A 240 10.44 -12.73 7.09
C ASP A 240 9.92 -11.34 7.43
N MET A 241 10.75 -10.31 7.29
CA MET A 241 10.38 -8.93 7.63
C MET A 241 9.27 -8.40 6.74
N THR A 242 9.36 -8.64 5.43
CA THR A 242 8.31 -8.23 4.49
C THR A 242 7.01 -9.02 4.69
N ALA A 243 7.08 -10.27 5.15
CA ALA A 243 5.89 -11.03 5.54
C ALA A 243 5.17 -10.36 6.72
N HIS A 244 5.91 -9.88 7.74
CA HIS A 244 5.32 -9.11 8.83
C HIS A 244 4.67 -7.81 8.36
N MET A 245 5.30 -7.08 7.45
CA MET A 245 4.74 -5.86 6.89
C MET A 245 3.50 -6.13 6.03
N ASN A 246 3.49 -7.23 5.25
CA ASN A 246 2.32 -7.64 4.49
C ASN A 246 1.13 -7.97 5.39
N MET A 247 1.36 -8.56 6.57
CA MET A 247 0.30 -8.78 7.57
C MET A 247 -0.33 -7.44 8.01
N LEU A 248 0.48 -6.42 8.31
CA LEU A 248 -0.02 -5.09 8.65
C LEU A 248 -0.82 -4.51 7.48
N ASN A 249 -0.25 -4.51 6.29
CA ASN A 249 -0.89 -3.95 5.10
C ASN A 249 -2.25 -4.62 4.84
N THR A 250 -2.34 -5.94 4.97
CA THR A 250 -3.61 -6.68 4.85
C THR A 250 -4.61 -6.29 5.94
N ALA A 251 -4.15 -6.10 7.18
CA ALA A 251 -5.00 -5.67 8.29
C ALA A 251 -5.55 -4.24 8.08
N LEU A 252 -4.75 -3.35 7.48
CA LEU A 252 -5.17 -1.97 7.17
C LEU A 252 -6.22 -1.89 6.04
N GLN A 253 -6.34 -2.91 5.21
CA GLN A 253 -7.29 -2.98 4.10
C GLN A 253 -8.60 -3.64 4.54
N GLY A 254 -9.67 -3.37 3.81
CA GLY A 254 -10.95 -4.04 4.00
C GLY A 254 -12.13 -3.08 4.12
N LYS A 255 -13.31 -3.61 3.77
CA LYS A 255 -14.57 -2.86 3.81
C LYS A 255 -14.92 -2.48 5.25
N GLY A 256 -15.34 -1.25 5.47
CA GLY A 256 -15.79 -0.77 6.77
C GLY A 256 -14.68 -0.38 7.76
N ARG A 257 -13.40 -0.43 7.35
CA ARG A 257 -12.29 0.01 8.21
C ARG A 257 -12.33 1.52 8.41
N THR A 258 -12.28 1.97 9.65
CA THR A 258 -12.19 3.39 9.99
C THR A 258 -10.75 3.81 10.25
N ALA A 259 -10.45 5.10 10.20
CA ALA A 259 -9.14 5.63 10.56
C ALA A 259 -8.71 5.22 11.99
N LEU A 260 -9.66 5.07 12.92
CA LEU A 260 -9.38 4.59 14.28
C LEU A 260 -8.91 3.13 14.27
N HIS A 261 -9.63 2.24 13.60
CA HIS A 261 -9.22 0.84 13.45
C HIS A 261 -7.82 0.72 12.83
N MET A 262 -7.55 1.49 11.78
CA MET A 262 -6.23 1.50 11.14
C MET A 262 -5.13 2.00 12.07
N LEU A 263 -5.42 3.03 12.88
CA LEU A 263 -4.48 3.53 13.88
C LEU A 263 -4.18 2.48 14.97
N GLU A 264 -5.20 1.76 15.44
CA GLU A 264 -5.06 0.68 16.41
C GLU A 264 -4.18 -0.45 15.87
N ASP A 265 -4.36 -0.83 14.60
CA ASP A 265 -3.52 -1.84 13.94
C ASP A 265 -2.06 -1.38 13.82
N VAL A 266 -1.81 -0.13 13.43
CA VAL A 266 -0.45 0.43 13.40
C VAL A 266 0.18 0.44 14.78
N LEU A 267 -0.56 0.84 15.82
CA LEU A 267 -0.06 0.83 17.20
C LEU A 267 0.22 -0.59 17.70
N ALA A 268 -0.65 -1.56 17.37
CA ALA A 268 -0.43 -2.97 17.69
C ALA A 268 0.82 -3.51 16.98
N PHE A 269 1.00 -3.16 15.70
CA PHE A 269 2.17 -3.55 14.95
C PHE A 269 3.47 -2.92 15.49
N LYS A 270 3.44 -1.66 15.93
CA LYS A 270 4.58 -1.04 16.64
C LYS A 270 4.97 -1.81 17.91
N ARG A 271 4.00 -2.31 18.66
CA ARG A 271 4.28 -3.17 19.82
C ARG A 271 4.88 -4.51 19.40
N LYS A 272 4.42 -5.07 18.27
CA LYS A 272 5.00 -6.30 17.69
C LYS A 272 6.48 -6.13 17.38
N PHE A 273 6.92 -4.99 16.88
CA PHE A 273 8.36 -4.72 16.67
C PHE A 273 9.19 -4.91 17.94
N THR A 274 8.67 -4.56 19.11
CA THR A 274 9.38 -4.80 20.37
C THR A 274 9.57 -6.30 20.65
N VAL A 275 8.64 -7.14 20.20
CA VAL A 275 8.73 -8.60 20.29
C VAL A 275 9.75 -9.12 19.28
N LEU A 276 9.70 -8.62 18.03
CA LEU A 276 10.66 -8.98 16.98
C LEU A 276 12.09 -8.60 17.36
N ASP A 277 12.32 -7.38 17.88
CA ASP A 277 13.63 -6.92 18.35
C ASP A 277 14.16 -7.86 19.46
N ARG A 278 13.30 -8.23 20.42
CA ARG A 278 13.69 -9.13 21.51
C ARG A 278 14.01 -10.54 21.02
N ASP A 279 13.28 -11.03 20.05
CA ASP A 279 13.51 -12.35 19.45
C ASP A 279 14.85 -12.38 18.68
N LEU A 280 15.17 -11.32 17.93
CA LEU A 280 16.49 -11.15 17.32
C LEU A 280 17.61 -11.06 18.38
N GLN A 281 17.43 -10.25 19.45
CA GLN A 281 18.41 -10.09 20.52
C GLN A 281 18.73 -11.42 21.23
N LYS A 282 17.70 -12.25 21.42
CA LYS A 282 17.86 -13.58 22.05
C LYS A 282 18.41 -14.62 21.08
N GLY A 283 18.40 -14.34 19.77
CA GLY A 283 18.80 -15.28 18.73
C GLY A 283 17.89 -16.52 18.62
N THR A 284 16.67 -16.45 19.20
CA THR A 284 15.70 -17.57 19.13
C THR A 284 15.01 -17.65 17.77
N LEU A 285 14.85 -16.51 17.08
CA LEU A 285 14.32 -16.39 15.72
C LEU A 285 12.94 -17.06 15.53
N SER A 286 12.12 -17.06 16.59
CA SER A 286 10.79 -17.70 16.57
C SER A 286 9.83 -17.00 15.59
N HIS A 287 10.04 -15.71 15.34
CA HIS A 287 9.26 -14.88 14.42
C HIS A 287 9.97 -14.67 13.06
N PHE A 288 11.11 -15.28 12.86
CA PHE A 288 11.93 -15.23 11.64
C PHE A 288 12.21 -16.66 11.15
N PRO A 289 11.20 -17.38 10.65
CA PRO A 289 11.35 -18.80 10.31
C PRO A 289 12.38 -19.04 9.21
N ASN A 290 12.40 -18.22 8.16
CA ASN A 290 13.38 -18.36 7.08
C ASN A 290 14.80 -18.10 7.57
N LEU A 291 15.01 -17.02 8.34
CA LEU A 291 16.32 -16.71 8.92
C LEU A 291 16.77 -17.77 9.93
N ARG A 292 15.83 -18.36 10.68
CA ARG A 292 16.11 -19.45 11.61
C ARG A 292 16.57 -20.71 10.88
N GLU A 293 15.91 -21.08 9.80
CA GLU A 293 16.30 -22.23 8.96
C GLU A 293 17.67 -21.99 8.35
N PHE A 294 17.94 -20.81 7.82
CA PHE A 294 19.26 -20.43 7.32
C PHE A 294 20.34 -20.57 8.41
N LYS A 295 20.07 -20.11 9.64
CA LYS A 295 20.99 -20.22 10.78
C LYS A 295 21.30 -21.67 11.16
N GLN A 296 20.36 -22.59 11.00
CA GLN A 296 20.59 -24.01 11.29
C GLN A 296 21.57 -24.66 10.29
N ALA A 297 21.64 -24.14 9.07
CA ALA A 297 22.53 -24.59 8.04
C ALA A 297 23.91 -23.88 8.04
N HIS A 298 24.01 -22.71 8.71
CA HIS A 298 25.19 -21.84 8.70
C HIS A 298 25.50 -21.35 10.13
N ASP A 299 26.73 -21.52 10.59
CA ASP A 299 27.14 -21.26 11.97
C ASP A 299 27.19 -19.77 12.36
N MET A 300 27.24 -18.85 11.40
CA MET A 300 27.42 -17.41 11.64
C MET A 300 26.28 -16.59 11.04
N ILE A 301 25.62 -15.76 11.88
CA ILE A 301 24.61 -14.77 11.48
C ILE A 301 24.91 -13.45 12.17
N ASN A 302 24.86 -12.34 11.43
CA ASN A 302 25.05 -11.00 11.98
C ASN A 302 23.75 -10.43 12.58
N LEU A 303 23.34 -10.95 13.75
CA LEU A 303 22.11 -10.53 14.43
C LEU A 303 22.11 -9.05 14.81
N GLU A 304 23.26 -8.43 15.11
CA GLU A 304 23.34 -7.00 15.46
C GLU A 304 22.89 -6.13 14.29
N TYR A 305 23.26 -6.49 13.08
CA TYR A 305 22.80 -5.81 11.87
C TYR A 305 21.27 -5.82 11.77
N TYR A 306 20.62 -6.97 11.97
CA TYR A 306 19.16 -7.09 11.83
C TYR A 306 18.37 -6.42 12.96
N ILE A 307 18.93 -6.37 14.18
CA ILE A 307 18.37 -5.60 15.30
C ILE A 307 18.33 -4.12 14.95
N LEU A 308 19.42 -3.59 14.36
CA LEU A 308 19.49 -2.20 13.93
C LEU A 308 18.45 -1.91 12.83
N GLN A 309 18.31 -2.80 11.84
CA GLN A 309 17.35 -2.65 10.75
C GLN A 309 15.90 -2.68 11.25
N SER A 310 15.56 -3.62 12.13
CA SER A 310 14.24 -3.70 12.76
C SER A 310 13.92 -2.40 13.54
N SER A 311 14.89 -1.90 14.30
CA SER A 311 14.74 -0.65 15.07
C SER A 311 14.55 0.58 14.19
N GLN A 312 15.20 0.66 13.03
CA GLN A 312 14.99 1.74 12.05
C GLN A 312 13.58 1.69 11.45
N CYS A 313 13.10 0.53 11.03
CA CYS A 313 11.73 0.36 10.55
C CYS A 313 10.70 0.82 11.60
N LYS A 314 10.91 0.43 12.87
CA LYS A 314 10.06 0.86 14.01
C LYS A 314 10.04 2.37 14.20
N TYR A 315 11.21 3.03 14.10
CA TYR A 315 11.34 4.49 14.22
C TYR A 315 10.55 5.21 13.12
N HIS A 316 10.69 4.79 11.87
CA HIS A 316 9.98 5.38 10.75
C HIS A 316 8.46 5.19 10.86
N LEU A 317 8.00 4.00 11.20
CA LEU A 317 6.57 3.75 11.47
C LEU A 317 6.02 4.62 12.60
N GLY A 318 6.86 4.98 13.57
CA GLY A 318 6.52 5.84 14.68
C GLY A 318 6.33 7.30 14.32
N ASN A 319 7.11 7.79 13.40
CA ASN A 319 7.12 9.21 13.02
C ASN A 319 6.06 9.56 11.97
N THR A 320 5.64 8.61 11.15
CA THR A 320 4.65 8.82 10.10
C THR A 320 3.22 8.97 10.63
N SER A 321 2.87 8.27 11.72
CA SER A 321 1.49 8.27 12.24
C SER A 321 1.16 9.38 13.25
N VAL A 322 2.14 10.10 13.80
CA VAL A 322 1.93 11.02 14.96
C VAL A 322 2.40 12.46 14.70
N SER A 323 3.16 12.72 13.63
CA SER A 323 3.76 14.04 13.41
C SER A 323 2.78 15.14 13.00
N SER A 324 1.54 14.82 12.57
CA SER A 324 0.57 15.84 12.18
C SER A 324 -0.21 16.44 13.36
N GLU A 325 -0.34 15.74 14.49
CA GLU A 325 -1.15 16.21 15.62
C GLU A 325 -0.38 16.88 16.77
N ARG A 326 0.86 16.48 17.03
CA ARG A 326 1.62 17.03 18.17
C ARG A 326 2.11 18.48 18.00
N LYS A 327 2.06 19.06 16.82
CA LYS A 327 2.49 20.45 16.60
C LYS A 327 1.38 21.50 16.76
N LYS A 328 0.12 21.14 17.04
CA LYS A 328 -0.99 22.11 17.03
C LYS A 328 -2.00 22.04 18.18
N THR A 329 -1.84 21.22 19.20
CA THR A 329 -2.72 21.27 20.38
C THR A 329 -1.99 21.80 21.61
N HIS A 330 -1.70 23.10 21.62
CA HIS A 330 -1.69 23.88 22.83
C HIS A 330 -3.16 24.27 23.13
N TYR A 331 -3.84 23.46 23.90
CA TYR A 331 -5.04 23.91 24.60
C TYR A 331 -4.59 24.74 25.81
N PRO A 332 -5.01 26.00 25.94
CA PRO A 332 -4.82 26.70 27.18
C PRO A 332 -5.70 26.04 28.26
N SER A 333 -5.09 25.68 29.36
CA SER A 333 -5.78 25.25 30.57
C SER A 333 -6.72 26.39 31.04
N GLN A 334 -7.99 26.26 30.72
CA GLN A 334 -9.01 27.05 31.43
C GLN A 334 -9.31 26.36 32.75
N SER A 335 -8.84 26.97 33.81
CA SER A 335 -9.32 26.73 35.18
C SER A 335 -10.81 27.03 35.24
N LEU A 336 -11.61 26.03 35.56
CA LEU A 336 -13.01 26.22 35.97
C LEU A 336 -13.05 26.78 37.38
N PRO A 337 -14.04 27.66 37.65
CA PRO A 337 -14.23 28.25 38.96
C PRO A 337 -14.74 27.29 40.02
#